data_a0275a922386efa7e509ad19297d598e
#
_entry.id   a0275a922386efa7e509ad19297d598e
#
_cell.length_a   1.000
_cell.length_b   1.000
_cell.length_c   1.000
_cell.angle_alpha   90.00
_cell.angle_beta   90.00
_cell.angle_gamma   90.00
#
_symmetry.space_group_name_H-M   'P 1'
#
loop_
_entity.id
_entity.type
_entity.pdbx_description
1 polymer ?
#
loop_
_entity_poly.entity_id
_entity_poly.type
_entity_poly.pdbx_seq_one_letter_code
_entity_poly.pdbx_strand_id
1 'polypeptide(L)'
;MTVNSELAEQYLSAGESLQKSGKLEEAIAQYQKILALKTDEAVAHSKIAEIYYAQQKYVQAIASCYQALRQQPNFAAAYKTLGNILQAQGKIDAAIRAYSKAIEVDPNFVEAYVNLGSMFYKQGRLDDAIMYYHKAIAIQPDLAPAYWNLGKILEQQGRINEALFYQKKALNLQPELEAFK
;
A
#
# COMPACT_ATOMS: atom_id res chain seq x y z
N MET A 1 22.93 11.36 -15.59
CA MET A 1 21.68 10.63 -15.94
C MET A 1 21.64 10.48 -17.44
N THR A 2 21.12 9.40 -17.98
CA THR A 2 20.94 9.25 -19.43
C THR A 2 19.67 9.99 -19.87
N VAL A 3 19.60 10.43 -21.14
CA VAL A 3 18.41 11.07 -21.72
C VAL A 3 17.14 10.23 -21.49
N ASN A 4 17.25 8.90 -21.55
CA ASN A 4 16.12 8.00 -21.31
C ASN A 4 15.67 8.02 -19.84
N SER A 5 16.57 8.18 -18.85
CA SER A 5 16.18 8.30 -17.44
C SER A 5 15.40 9.59 -17.17
N GLU A 6 15.84 10.73 -17.76
CA GLU A 6 15.13 12.00 -17.61
C GLU A 6 13.73 11.96 -18.26
N LEU A 7 13.61 11.33 -19.43
CA LEU A 7 12.32 11.13 -20.09
C LEU A 7 11.40 10.18 -19.27
N ALA A 8 11.96 9.12 -18.66
CA ALA A 8 11.20 8.22 -17.82
C ALA A 8 10.64 8.94 -16.58
N GLU A 9 11.43 9.79 -15.93
CA GLU A 9 10.97 10.61 -14.80
C GLU A 9 9.85 11.58 -15.22
N GLN A 10 9.97 12.21 -16.40
CA GLN A 10 8.91 13.09 -16.93
C GLN A 10 7.60 12.31 -17.18
N TYR A 11 7.68 11.13 -17.82
CA TYR A 11 6.50 10.31 -18.05
C TYR A 11 5.91 9.75 -16.76
N LEU A 12 6.74 9.42 -15.75
CA LEU A 12 6.29 8.99 -14.45
C LEU A 12 5.49 10.10 -13.76
N SER A 13 6.04 11.31 -13.69
CA SER A 13 5.38 12.47 -13.08
C SER A 13 4.08 12.83 -13.81
N ALA A 14 4.08 12.82 -15.16
CA ALA A 14 2.87 13.04 -15.95
C ALA A 14 1.80 11.98 -15.68
N GLY A 15 2.20 10.70 -15.64
CA GLY A 15 1.32 9.58 -15.32
C GLY A 15 0.69 9.71 -13.94
N GLU A 16 1.48 10.06 -12.92
CA GLU A 16 0.99 10.26 -11.54
C GLU A 16 0.00 11.44 -11.44
N SER A 17 0.26 12.53 -12.16
CA SER A 17 -0.67 13.68 -12.22
C SER A 17 -2.00 13.28 -12.86
N LEU A 18 -1.95 12.53 -13.96
CA LEU A 18 -3.14 12.02 -14.66
C LEU A 18 -3.91 11.02 -13.77
N GLN A 19 -3.21 10.13 -13.05
CA GLN A 19 -3.82 9.20 -12.12
C GLN A 19 -4.55 9.93 -10.99
N LYS A 20 -3.95 10.98 -10.42
CA LYS A 20 -4.57 11.81 -9.38
C LYS A 20 -5.81 12.55 -9.89
N SER A 21 -5.83 12.94 -11.17
CA SER A 21 -6.99 13.58 -11.82
C SER A 21 -8.05 12.59 -12.35
N GLY A 22 -7.88 11.29 -12.11
CA GLY A 22 -8.80 10.25 -12.52
C GLY A 22 -8.72 9.86 -14.00
N LYS A 23 -7.75 10.39 -14.75
CA LYS A 23 -7.53 10.10 -16.17
C LYS A 23 -6.69 8.84 -16.34
N LEU A 24 -7.28 7.69 -15.97
CA LEU A 24 -6.55 6.44 -15.76
C LEU A 24 -5.96 5.87 -17.06
N GLU A 25 -6.67 5.92 -18.17
CA GLU A 25 -6.20 5.43 -19.48
C GLU A 25 -5.05 6.29 -20.01
N GLU A 26 -5.12 7.61 -19.83
CA GLU A 26 -4.04 8.53 -20.19
C GLU A 26 -2.79 8.28 -19.30
N ALA A 27 -2.99 7.99 -18.01
CA ALA A 27 -1.90 7.62 -17.10
C ALA A 27 -1.20 6.32 -17.54
N ILE A 28 -1.96 5.28 -17.89
CA ILE A 28 -1.42 4.03 -18.45
C ILE A 28 -0.57 4.31 -19.69
N ALA A 29 -1.06 5.18 -20.59
CA ALA A 29 -0.32 5.53 -21.81
C ALA A 29 1.03 6.20 -21.48
N GLN A 30 1.13 7.04 -20.43
CA GLN A 30 2.42 7.60 -20.00
C GLN A 30 3.35 6.51 -19.45
N TYR A 31 2.85 5.59 -18.61
CA TYR A 31 3.66 4.50 -18.08
C TYR A 31 4.13 3.52 -19.19
N GLN A 32 3.32 3.31 -20.23
CA GLN A 32 3.74 2.52 -21.40
C GLN A 32 4.89 3.16 -22.17
N LYS A 33 4.99 4.50 -22.21
CA LYS A 33 6.16 5.18 -22.79
C LYS A 33 7.45 4.87 -22.02
N ILE A 34 7.38 4.75 -20.68
CA ILE A 34 8.53 4.31 -19.85
C ILE A 34 8.97 2.90 -20.27
N LEU A 35 8.02 1.97 -20.46
CA LEU A 35 8.33 0.62 -20.93
C LEU A 35 9.01 0.61 -22.32
N ALA A 36 8.60 1.52 -23.21
CA ALA A 36 9.23 1.67 -24.53
C ALA A 36 10.69 2.16 -24.46
N LEU A 37 11.05 2.91 -23.42
CA LEU A 37 12.43 3.35 -23.17
C LEU A 37 13.32 2.23 -22.59
N LYS A 38 12.75 1.10 -22.17
CA LYS A 38 13.43 0.00 -21.48
C LYS A 38 14.22 0.46 -20.25
N THR A 39 13.65 1.38 -19.51
CA THR A 39 14.18 1.90 -18.24
C THR A 39 13.04 1.94 -17.25
N ASP A 40 13.35 1.75 -15.96
CA ASP A 40 12.37 1.79 -14.87
C ASP A 40 11.11 0.92 -15.09
N GLU A 41 11.27 -0.19 -15.83
CA GLU A 41 10.16 -1.07 -16.23
C GLU A 41 9.37 -1.60 -15.01
N ALA A 42 10.08 -1.91 -13.91
CA ALA A 42 9.43 -2.38 -12.69
C ALA A 42 8.48 -1.34 -12.09
N VAL A 43 8.91 -0.06 -12.07
CA VAL A 43 8.10 1.05 -11.58
C VAL A 43 6.86 1.24 -12.48
N ALA A 44 7.06 1.27 -13.81
CA ALA A 44 5.98 1.44 -14.76
C ALA A 44 4.94 0.32 -14.66
N HIS A 45 5.36 -0.94 -14.60
CA HIS A 45 4.46 -2.07 -14.41
C HIS A 45 3.72 -2.01 -13.07
N SER A 46 4.38 -1.60 -11.98
CA SER A 46 3.73 -1.44 -10.68
C SER A 46 2.66 -0.36 -10.70
N LYS A 47 2.93 0.79 -11.33
CA LYS A 47 1.94 1.87 -11.49
C LYS A 47 0.74 1.45 -12.35
N ILE A 48 0.96 0.73 -13.43
CA ILE A 48 -0.11 0.13 -14.25
C ILE A 48 -0.94 -0.86 -13.41
N ALA A 49 -0.29 -1.68 -12.55
CA ALA A 49 -0.99 -2.60 -11.66
C ALA A 49 -1.91 -1.87 -10.67
N GLU A 50 -1.46 -0.74 -10.10
CA GLU A 50 -2.27 0.10 -9.21
C GLU A 50 -3.52 0.64 -9.92
N ILE A 51 -3.40 1.07 -11.18
CA ILE A 51 -4.55 1.52 -11.96
C ILE A 51 -5.52 0.38 -12.24
N TYR A 52 -5.04 -0.78 -12.70
CA TYR A 52 -5.90 -1.93 -12.93
C TYR A 52 -6.58 -2.42 -11.65
N TYR A 53 -5.88 -2.35 -10.50
CA TYR A 53 -6.50 -2.62 -9.21
C TYR A 53 -7.63 -1.65 -8.88
N ALA A 54 -7.43 -0.35 -9.06
CA ALA A 54 -8.46 0.67 -8.85
C ALA A 54 -9.69 0.47 -9.78
N GLN A 55 -9.45 -0.03 -10.99
CA GLN A 55 -10.52 -0.42 -11.94
C GLN A 55 -11.11 -1.81 -11.65
N GLN A 56 -10.72 -2.49 -10.58
CA GLN A 56 -11.12 -3.87 -10.23
C GLN A 56 -10.76 -4.92 -11.32
N LYS A 57 -9.87 -4.58 -12.22
CA LYS A 57 -9.33 -5.48 -13.25
C LYS A 57 -8.21 -6.36 -12.66
N TYR A 58 -8.60 -7.23 -11.71
CA TYR A 58 -7.63 -7.97 -10.88
C TYR A 58 -6.68 -8.87 -11.65
N VAL A 59 -7.13 -9.47 -12.75
CA VAL A 59 -6.28 -10.34 -13.60
C VAL A 59 -5.15 -9.53 -14.23
N GLN A 60 -5.48 -8.37 -14.82
CA GLN A 60 -4.47 -7.49 -15.42
C GLN A 60 -3.55 -6.88 -14.35
N ALA A 61 -4.10 -6.52 -13.19
CA ALA A 61 -3.33 -6.00 -12.07
C ALA A 61 -2.29 -7.02 -11.58
N ILE A 62 -2.69 -8.28 -11.38
CA ILE A 62 -1.77 -9.37 -10.99
C ILE A 62 -0.69 -9.60 -12.05
N ALA A 63 -1.07 -9.65 -13.32
CA ALA A 63 -0.11 -9.82 -14.42
C ALA A 63 0.93 -8.69 -14.42
N SER A 64 0.50 -7.44 -14.23
CA SER A 64 1.40 -6.28 -14.15
C SER A 64 2.32 -6.34 -12.92
N CYS A 65 1.83 -6.78 -11.74
CA CYS A 65 2.67 -7.00 -10.57
C CYS A 65 3.77 -8.04 -10.86
N TYR A 66 3.43 -9.15 -11.51
CA TYR A 66 4.43 -10.16 -11.85
C TYR A 66 5.43 -9.67 -12.90
N GLN A 67 5.04 -8.81 -13.84
CA GLN A 67 6.00 -8.16 -14.75
C GLN A 67 6.97 -7.26 -13.98
N ALA A 68 6.47 -6.46 -13.04
CA ALA A 68 7.31 -5.63 -12.17
C ALA A 68 8.32 -6.50 -11.39
N LEU A 69 7.86 -7.59 -10.77
CA LEU A 69 8.70 -8.49 -9.98
C LEU A 69 9.67 -9.32 -10.82
N ARG A 70 9.36 -9.56 -12.09
CA ARG A 70 10.28 -10.20 -13.03
C ARG A 70 11.45 -9.31 -13.40
N GLN A 71 11.21 -8.00 -13.52
CA GLN A 71 12.26 -7.02 -13.77
C GLN A 71 13.07 -6.72 -12.50
N GLN A 72 12.38 -6.59 -11.38
CA GLN A 72 12.99 -6.30 -10.09
C GLN A 72 12.38 -7.19 -8.99
N PRO A 73 13.01 -8.36 -8.70
CA PRO A 73 12.48 -9.28 -7.68
C PRO A 73 12.35 -8.69 -6.28
N ASN A 74 13.15 -7.70 -5.97
CA ASN A 74 13.15 -6.98 -4.69
C ASN A 74 12.43 -5.62 -4.81
N PHE A 75 11.16 -5.63 -5.25
CA PHE A 75 10.36 -4.41 -5.39
C PHE A 75 9.16 -4.44 -4.44
N ALA A 76 9.34 -3.84 -3.25
CA ALA A 76 8.36 -3.85 -2.16
C ALA A 76 6.98 -3.33 -2.59
N ALA A 77 6.93 -2.26 -3.40
CA ALA A 77 5.67 -1.68 -3.88
C ALA A 77 4.84 -2.67 -4.71
N ALA A 78 5.46 -3.51 -5.53
CA ALA A 78 4.75 -4.52 -6.32
C ALA A 78 4.18 -5.63 -5.42
N TYR A 79 4.91 -6.06 -4.38
CA TYR A 79 4.39 -7.00 -3.38
C TYR A 79 3.22 -6.40 -2.59
N LYS A 80 3.28 -5.12 -2.19
CA LYS A 80 2.17 -4.43 -1.53
C LYS A 80 0.94 -4.39 -2.42
N THR A 81 1.09 -4.02 -3.69
CA THR A 81 -0.01 -3.97 -4.65
C THR A 81 -0.62 -5.36 -4.88
N LEU A 82 0.22 -6.40 -5.00
CA LEU A 82 -0.25 -7.79 -5.07
C LEU A 82 -1.04 -8.18 -3.81
N GLY A 83 -0.57 -7.79 -2.63
CA GLY A 83 -1.28 -7.97 -1.36
C GLY A 83 -2.66 -7.31 -1.37
N ASN A 84 -2.75 -6.06 -1.83
CA ASN A 84 -4.02 -5.33 -1.93
C ASN A 84 -5.02 -6.05 -2.85
N ILE A 85 -4.56 -6.55 -3.99
CA ILE A 85 -5.39 -7.29 -4.95
C ILE A 85 -5.89 -8.59 -4.32
N LEU A 86 -5.02 -9.35 -3.68
CA LEU A 86 -5.36 -10.61 -3.02
C LEU A 86 -6.35 -10.40 -1.86
N GLN A 87 -6.16 -9.33 -1.09
CA GLN A 87 -7.10 -8.91 -0.06
C GLN A 87 -8.48 -8.58 -0.63
N ALA A 88 -8.55 -7.83 -1.74
CA ALA A 88 -9.81 -7.50 -2.40
C ALA A 88 -10.53 -8.75 -2.94
N GLN A 89 -9.77 -9.80 -3.29
CA GLN A 89 -10.32 -11.10 -3.67
C GLN A 89 -10.69 -12.01 -2.47
N GLY A 90 -10.54 -11.54 -1.23
CA GLY A 90 -10.78 -12.33 -0.02
C GLY A 90 -9.71 -13.39 0.28
N LYS A 91 -8.60 -13.41 -0.45
CA LYS A 91 -7.51 -14.38 -0.29
C LYS A 91 -6.55 -13.92 0.83
N ILE A 92 -7.05 -13.93 2.08
CA ILE A 92 -6.38 -13.30 3.23
C ILE A 92 -4.96 -13.86 3.45
N ASP A 93 -4.78 -15.18 3.48
CA ASP A 93 -3.46 -15.77 3.73
C ASP A 93 -2.44 -15.46 2.62
N ALA A 94 -2.91 -15.37 1.37
CA ALA A 94 -2.07 -14.97 0.26
C ALA A 94 -1.68 -13.48 0.35
N ALA A 95 -2.61 -12.62 0.78
CA ALA A 95 -2.34 -11.21 1.02
C ALA A 95 -1.31 -11.02 2.14
N ILE A 96 -1.44 -11.76 3.25
CA ILE A 96 -0.45 -11.75 4.35
C ILE A 96 0.94 -12.11 3.81
N ARG A 97 1.07 -13.19 3.01
CA ARG A 97 2.37 -13.55 2.43
C ARG A 97 2.95 -12.45 1.54
N ALA A 98 2.12 -11.80 0.74
CA ALA A 98 2.57 -10.72 -0.14
C ALA A 98 3.05 -9.50 0.66
N TYR A 99 2.30 -9.06 1.68
CA TYR A 99 2.72 -7.96 2.54
C TYR A 99 3.97 -8.30 3.36
N SER A 100 4.08 -9.55 3.87
CA SER A 100 5.30 -10.00 4.55
C SER A 100 6.51 -9.93 3.63
N LYS A 101 6.34 -10.30 2.34
CA LYS A 101 7.41 -10.19 1.37
C LYS A 101 7.80 -8.74 1.08
N ALA A 102 6.83 -7.80 1.09
CA ALA A 102 7.14 -6.38 0.98
C ALA A 102 8.03 -5.89 2.13
N ILE A 103 7.77 -6.34 3.37
CA ILE A 103 8.58 -6.00 4.56
C ILE A 103 9.97 -6.67 4.52
N GLU A 104 10.07 -7.91 4.04
CA GLU A 104 11.38 -8.57 3.86
C GLU A 104 12.27 -7.78 2.88
N VAL A 105 11.67 -7.22 1.84
CA VAL A 105 12.36 -6.43 0.82
C VAL A 105 12.70 -5.03 1.34
N ASP A 106 11.76 -4.38 2.00
CA ASP A 106 11.94 -3.06 2.61
C ASP A 106 11.39 -3.07 4.05
N PRO A 107 12.27 -3.23 5.07
CA PRO A 107 11.87 -3.23 6.48
C PRO A 107 11.25 -1.93 6.98
N ASN A 108 11.35 -0.84 6.21
CA ASN A 108 10.76 0.46 6.54
C ASN A 108 9.47 0.75 5.76
N PHE A 109 8.94 -0.24 5.03
CA PHE A 109 7.75 -0.06 4.20
C PHE A 109 6.48 -0.03 5.06
N VAL A 110 6.16 1.14 5.58
CA VAL A 110 5.11 1.40 6.58
C VAL A 110 3.74 0.85 6.17
N GLU A 111 3.36 1.04 4.90
CA GLU A 111 2.06 0.60 4.39
C GLU A 111 1.88 -0.92 4.49
N ALA A 112 2.94 -1.70 4.34
CA ALA A 112 2.85 -3.15 4.48
C ALA A 112 2.60 -3.57 5.93
N TYR A 113 3.18 -2.87 6.90
CA TYR A 113 2.89 -3.12 8.33
C TYR A 113 1.44 -2.79 8.67
N VAL A 114 0.90 -1.67 8.19
CA VAL A 114 -0.51 -1.30 8.39
C VAL A 114 -1.44 -2.35 7.78
N ASN A 115 -1.14 -2.78 6.56
CA ASN A 115 -1.94 -3.77 5.85
C ASN A 115 -1.89 -5.14 6.55
N LEU A 116 -0.73 -5.57 7.05
CA LEU A 116 -0.63 -6.79 7.86
C LEU A 116 -1.43 -6.68 9.15
N GLY A 117 -1.33 -5.55 9.87
CA GLY A 117 -2.16 -5.31 11.04
C GLY A 117 -3.65 -5.46 10.73
N SER A 118 -4.10 -4.89 9.61
CA SER A 118 -5.48 -5.02 9.14
C SER A 118 -5.87 -6.46 8.79
N MET A 119 -4.96 -7.24 8.19
CA MET A 119 -5.24 -8.65 7.87
C MET A 119 -5.36 -9.50 9.14
N PHE A 120 -4.47 -9.32 10.12
CA PHE A 120 -4.54 -10.01 11.39
C PHE A 120 -5.77 -9.62 12.20
N TYR A 121 -6.14 -8.34 12.18
CA TYR A 121 -7.40 -7.89 12.77
C TYR A 121 -8.62 -8.61 12.16
N LYS A 122 -8.69 -8.73 10.84
CA LYS A 122 -9.77 -9.47 10.13
C LYS A 122 -9.80 -10.96 10.49
N GLN A 123 -8.68 -11.55 10.86
CA GLN A 123 -8.59 -12.94 11.35
C GLN A 123 -8.91 -13.07 12.85
N GLY A 124 -9.21 -11.99 13.57
CA GLY A 124 -9.41 -11.98 15.02
C GLY A 124 -8.11 -12.13 15.83
N ARG A 125 -6.96 -12.06 15.18
CA ARG A 125 -5.64 -12.13 15.81
C ARG A 125 -5.21 -10.75 16.30
N LEU A 126 -5.88 -10.30 17.37
CA LEU A 126 -5.81 -8.91 17.83
C LEU A 126 -4.40 -8.52 18.30
N ASP A 127 -3.69 -9.41 18.99
CA ASP A 127 -2.33 -9.13 19.51
C ASP A 127 -1.32 -8.97 18.37
N ASP A 128 -1.43 -9.81 17.32
CA ASP A 128 -0.60 -9.66 16.14
C ASP A 128 -0.90 -8.33 15.43
N ALA A 129 -2.17 -7.95 15.29
CA ALA A 129 -2.56 -6.69 14.70
C ALA A 129 -1.97 -5.48 15.47
N ILE A 130 -2.06 -5.50 16.81
CA ILE A 130 -1.46 -4.49 17.69
C ILE A 130 0.04 -4.40 17.44
N MET A 131 0.74 -5.53 17.40
CA MET A 131 2.19 -5.59 17.16
C MET A 131 2.56 -4.91 15.83
N TYR A 132 1.84 -5.21 14.75
CA TYR A 132 2.13 -4.64 13.43
C TYR A 132 1.82 -3.14 13.35
N TYR A 133 0.75 -2.65 13.98
CA TYR A 133 0.48 -1.22 14.06
C TYR A 133 1.53 -0.48 14.89
N HIS A 134 2.02 -1.07 15.99
CA HIS A 134 3.14 -0.47 16.73
C HIS A 134 4.42 -0.39 15.90
N LYS A 135 4.73 -1.40 15.09
CA LYS A 135 5.86 -1.35 14.16
C LYS A 135 5.70 -0.23 13.13
N ALA A 136 4.50 -0.07 12.56
CA ALA A 136 4.22 1.03 11.63
C ALA A 136 4.43 2.40 12.29
N ILE A 137 3.94 2.59 13.51
CA ILE A 137 4.10 3.82 14.29
C ILE A 137 5.57 4.09 14.67
N ALA A 138 6.34 3.04 14.97
CA ALA A 138 7.76 3.18 15.28
C ALA A 138 8.56 3.71 14.08
N ILE A 139 8.18 3.33 12.86
CA ILE A 139 8.79 3.83 11.62
C ILE A 139 8.26 5.23 11.28
N GLN A 140 6.94 5.43 11.36
CA GLN A 140 6.28 6.70 11.06
C GLN A 140 5.38 7.13 12.22
N PRO A 141 5.88 8.01 13.13
CA PRO A 141 5.16 8.42 14.35
C PRO A 141 3.91 9.29 14.15
N ASP A 142 3.71 9.83 12.95
CA ASP A 142 2.55 10.67 12.59
C ASP A 142 1.46 9.92 11.80
N LEU A 143 1.46 8.61 11.84
CA LEU A 143 0.57 7.74 11.08
C LEU A 143 -0.82 7.62 11.75
N ALA A 144 -1.70 8.59 11.52
CA ALA A 144 -3.04 8.63 12.11
C ALA A 144 -3.87 7.34 11.93
N PRO A 145 -3.91 6.68 10.75
CA PRO A 145 -4.65 5.43 10.59
C PRO A 145 -4.19 4.29 11.50
N ALA A 146 -2.90 4.20 11.81
CA ALA A 146 -2.39 3.15 12.71
C ALA A 146 -2.86 3.38 14.16
N TYR A 147 -2.81 4.62 14.64
CA TYR A 147 -3.36 4.97 15.95
C TYR A 147 -4.86 4.72 16.05
N TRP A 148 -5.60 5.07 15.00
CA TRP A 148 -7.04 4.84 14.94
C TRP A 148 -7.39 3.35 15.05
N ASN A 149 -6.70 2.51 14.28
CA ASN A 149 -6.90 1.06 14.30
C ASN A 149 -6.49 0.44 15.64
N LEU A 150 -5.40 0.90 16.26
CA LEU A 150 -5.03 0.49 17.61
C LEU A 150 -6.14 0.83 18.61
N GLY A 151 -6.67 2.04 18.55
CA GLY A 151 -7.77 2.45 19.41
C GLY A 151 -8.99 1.54 19.28
N LYS A 152 -9.40 1.20 18.05
CA LYS A 152 -10.51 0.26 17.80
C LYS A 152 -10.26 -1.13 18.39
N ILE A 153 -9.06 -1.67 18.25
CA ILE A 153 -8.72 -2.99 18.80
C ILE A 153 -8.77 -2.97 20.33
N LEU A 154 -8.18 -1.94 20.95
CA LEU A 154 -8.14 -1.81 22.40
C LEU A 154 -9.54 -1.61 23.00
N GLU A 155 -10.41 -0.87 22.31
CA GLU A 155 -11.81 -0.73 22.68
C GLU A 155 -12.54 -2.08 22.65
N GLN A 156 -12.32 -2.89 21.62
CA GLN A 156 -12.86 -4.24 21.51
C GLN A 156 -12.35 -5.17 22.63
N GLN A 157 -11.11 -4.95 23.12
CA GLN A 157 -10.55 -5.68 24.26
C GLN A 157 -11.03 -5.13 25.62
N GLY A 158 -11.89 -4.09 25.66
CA GLY A 158 -12.32 -3.43 26.90
C GLY A 158 -11.27 -2.53 27.54
N ARG A 159 -10.14 -2.25 26.87
CA ARG A 159 -9.06 -1.36 27.34
C ARG A 159 -9.38 0.10 27.01
N ILE A 160 -10.49 0.59 27.57
CA ILE A 160 -11.13 1.86 27.16
C ILE A 160 -10.21 3.07 27.30
N ASN A 161 -9.46 3.19 28.40
CA ASN A 161 -8.57 4.35 28.61
C ASN A 161 -7.44 4.41 27.59
N GLU A 162 -6.87 3.28 27.23
CA GLU A 162 -5.84 3.19 26.19
C GLU A 162 -6.43 3.44 24.80
N ALA A 163 -7.60 2.91 24.53
CA ALA A 163 -8.32 3.16 23.29
C ALA A 163 -8.53 4.66 23.05
N LEU A 164 -9.06 5.38 24.06
CA LEU A 164 -9.27 6.83 24.01
C LEU A 164 -7.96 7.60 23.79
N PHE A 165 -6.86 7.17 24.41
CA PHE A 165 -5.56 7.80 24.20
C PHE A 165 -5.13 7.71 22.72
N TYR A 166 -5.21 6.52 22.12
CA TYR A 166 -4.80 6.33 20.73
C TYR A 166 -5.77 6.97 19.74
N GLN A 167 -7.08 6.91 19.98
CA GLN A 167 -8.09 7.60 19.16
C GLN A 167 -7.89 9.12 19.19
N LYS A 168 -7.66 9.70 20.35
CA LYS A 168 -7.34 11.14 20.47
C LYS A 168 -6.08 11.52 19.71
N LYS A 169 -5.04 10.68 19.77
CA LYS A 169 -3.80 10.92 19.03
C LYS A 169 -4.03 10.87 17.52
N ALA A 170 -4.85 9.92 17.04
CA ALA A 170 -5.22 9.83 15.62
C ALA A 170 -5.98 11.10 15.16
N LEU A 171 -6.96 11.56 15.95
CA LEU A 171 -7.76 12.75 15.64
C LEU A 171 -6.94 14.05 15.67
N ASN A 172 -5.93 14.13 16.54
CA ASN A 172 -5.02 15.27 16.56
C ASN A 172 -4.14 15.33 15.29
N LEU A 173 -3.79 14.17 14.72
CA LEU A 173 -3.02 14.08 13.48
C LEU A 173 -3.90 14.26 12.24
N GLN A 174 -5.13 13.76 12.29
CA GLN A 174 -6.08 13.78 11.17
C GLN A 174 -7.51 13.93 11.70
N PRO A 175 -8.02 15.18 11.86
CA PRO A 175 -9.35 15.46 12.41
C PRO A 175 -10.52 14.82 11.65
N GLU A 176 -10.35 14.60 10.33
CA GLU A 176 -11.40 14.04 9.47
C GLU A 176 -11.75 12.58 9.84
N LEU A 177 -10.91 11.89 10.61
CA LEU A 177 -11.21 10.54 11.11
C LEU A 177 -12.42 10.51 12.07
N GLU A 178 -12.84 11.65 12.61
CA GLU A 178 -14.03 11.74 13.45
C GLU A 178 -15.31 11.33 12.71
N ALA A 179 -15.36 11.53 11.40
CA ALA A 179 -16.50 11.14 10.57
C ALA A 179 -16.66 9.62 10.41
N PHE A 180 -15.71 8.80 10.89
CA PHE A 180 -15.73 7.34 10.80
C PHE A 180 -16.02 6.64 12.16
N LYS A 181 -16.60 7.37 13.11
CA LYS A 181 -17.08 6.84 14.40
C LYS A 181 -18.38 6.05 14.27
#